data_e599d7d0fbafc471ccf2b78e4085f797
#
_entry.id   e599d7d0fbafc471ccf2b78e4085f797
#
_cell.length_a   1.000
_cell.length_b   1.000
_cell.length_c   1.000
_cell.angle_alpha   90.00
_cell.angle_beta   90.00
_cell.angle_gamma   90.00
#
_symmetry.space_group_name_H-M   'P 1'
#
loop_
_entity.id
_entity.type
_entity.pdbx_description
1 polymer ?
#
loop_
_entity_poly.entity_id
_entity_poly.type
_entity_poly.pdbx_seq_one_letter_code
_entity_poly.pdbx_strand_id
1 'polypeptide(L)'
;MSIPIESIKQGLALLPERFTNKAVFRLLVAIGLQESRFTHRYQVVQGKPGAKGPARGFWQFELGSEASRGGVWGVVLHKASRGHLENVCKTLGVPFDARTIWQSLETNDKLATAVARLLLLTDPFEIPKQQGAAW
;
A
#
# COMPACT_ATOMS: atom_id res chain seq x y z
N MET A 1 19.89 -4.91 -1.02
CA MET A 1 18.43 -4.72 -1.01
C MET A 1 17.75 -5.98 -0.55
N SER A 2 16.82 -5.86 0.37
CA SER A 2 16.10 -7.00 0.93
C SER A 2 14.59 -6.79 0.74
N ILE A 3 13.92 -7.74 0.07
CA ILE A 3 12.47 -7.67 -0.13
C ILE A 3 11.79 -8.16 1.15
N PRO A 4 10.85 -7.37 1.73
CA PRO A 4 10.18 -7.74 2.99
C PRO A 4 9.06 -8.76 2.76
N ILE A 5 9.44 -9.97 2.35
CA ILE A 5 8.48 -11.00 1.92
C ILE A 5 7.48 -11.34 3.03
N GLU A 6 7.94 -11.52 4.26
CA GLU A 6 7.04 -11.88 5.37
C GLU A 6 6.05 -10.76 5.69
N SER A 7 6.52 -9.50 5.69
CA SER A 7 5.62 -8.37 5.93
C SER A 7 4.57 -8.26 4.84
N ILE A 8 4.93 -8.53 3.58
CA ILE A 8 3.98 -8.51 2.47
C ILE A 8 2.94 -9.62 2.66
N LYS A 9 3.39 -10.83 2.95
CA LYS A 9 2.46 -11.95 3.20
C LYS A 9 1.52 -11.68 4.37
N GLN A 10 2.06 -11.15 5.46
CA GLN A 10 1.26 -10.84 6.65
C GLN A 10 0.28 -9.70 6.39
N GLY A 11 0.67 -8.70 5.62
CA GLY A 11 -0.23 -7.61 5.23
C GLY A 11 -1.37 -8.11 4.35
N LEU A 12 -1.08 -8.97 3.39
CA LEU A 12 -2.11 -9.58 2.54
C LEU A 12 -3.04 -10.47 3.34
N ALA A 13 -2.54 -11.15 4.37
CA ALA A 13 -3.35 -12.02 5.22
C ALA A 13 -4.38 -11.23 6.06
N LEU A 14 -4.25 -9.92 6.17
CA LEU A 14 -5.24 -9.06 6.83
C LEU A 14 -6.48 -8.83 5.97
N LEU A 15 -6.41 -9.18 4.69
CA LEU A 15 -7.50 -9.01 3.73
C LEU A 15 -8.14 -10.36 3.42
N PRO A 16 -9.35 -10.36 2.83
CA PRO A 16 -9.97 -11.62 2.42
C PRO A 16 -9.06 -12.44 1.51
N GLU A 17 -9.09 -13.75 1.68
CA GLU A 17 -8.20 -14.66 0.96
C GLU A 17 -8.30 -14.49 -0.56
N ARG A 18 -9.49 -14.19 -1.07
CA ARG A 18 -9.71 -13.98 -2.50
C ARG A 18 -8.91 -12.82 -3.09
N PHE A 19 -8.34 -11.96 -2.26
CA PHE A 19 -7.57 -10.81 -2.72
C PHE A 19 -6.11 -11.15 -3.01
N THR A 20 -5.69 -12.39 -2.73
CA THR A 20 -4.29 -12.77 -2.84
C THR A 20 -4.11 -14.00 -3.72
N ASN A 21 -3.16 -13.91 -4.63
CA ASN A 21 -2.62 -15.03 -5.38
C ASN A 21 -1.17 -14.70 -5.76
N LYS A 22 -0.51 -15.61 -6.46
CA LYS A 22 0.89 -15.38 -6.86
C LYS A 22 1.04 -14.14 -7.72
N ALA A 23 0.10 -13.88 -8.62
CA ALA A 23 0.16 -12.72 -9.50
C ALA A 23 0.09 -11.41 -8.69
N VAL A 24 -0.79 -11.35 -7.71
CA VAL A 24 -0.92 -10.19 -6.82
C VAL A 24 0.38 -9.98 -6.04
N PHE A 25 0.90 -11.04 -5.43
CA PHE A 25 2.12 -10.95 -4.65
C PHE A 25 3.27 -10.39 -5.49
N ARG A 26 3.43 -10.93 -6.67
CA ARG A 26 4.50 -10.53 -7.60
C ARG A 26 4.31 -9.09 -8.10
N LEU A 27 3.06 -8.70 -8.34
CA LEU A 27 2.75 -7.33 -8.75
C LEU A 27 3.13 -6.33 -7.66
N LEU A 28 2.77 -6.63 -6.41
CA LEU A 28 3.13 -5.76 -5.28
C LEU A 28 4.65 -5.67 -5.10
N VAL A 29 5.36 -6.78 -5.26
CA VAL A 29 6.82 -6.76 -5.22
C VAL A 29 7.38 -5.89 -6.33
N ALA A 30 6.87 -6.02 -7.56
CA ALA A 30 7.33 -5.24 -8.69
C ALA A 30 7.11 -3.74 -8.48
N ILE A 31 5.93 -3.37 -7.98
CA ILE A 31 5.62 -1.95 -7.71
C ILE A 31 6.52 -1.41 -6.60
N GLY A 32 6.70 -2.16 -5.52
CA GLY A 32 7.58 -1.74 -4.42
C GLY A 32 9.03 -1.56 -4.88
N LEU A 33 9.52 -2.46 -5.71
CA LEU A 33 10.86 -2.32 -6.29
C LEU A 33 10.97 -1.06 -7.14
N GLN A 34 9.95 -0.76 -7.94
CA GLN A 34 9.95 0.44 -8.77
C GLN A 34 9.87 1.71 -7.94
N GLU A 35 9.04 1.73 -6.90
CA GLU A 35 8.77 2.94 -6.13
C GLU A 35 9.87 3.26 -5.12
N SER A 36 10.41 2.27 -4.42
CA SER A 36 11.35 2.53 -3.33
C SER A 36 12.51 1.55 -3.28
N ARG A 37 12.51 0.50 -4.09
CA ARG A 37 13.44 -0.63 -4.01
C ARG A 37 13.42 -1.28 -2.64
N PHE A 38 12.34 -1.07 -1.86
CA PHE A 38 12.22 -1.52 -0.47
C PHE A 38 13.37 -1.03 0.40
N THR A 39 13.93 0.14 0.05
CA THR A 39 15.05 0.77 0.77
C THR A 39 14.57 1.85 1.72
N HIS A 40 13.59 2.64 1.29
CA HIS A 40 13.09 3.78 2.06
C HIS A 40 11.60 3.66 2.29
N ARG A 41 11.16 4.02 3.51
CA ARG A 41 9.74 4.06 3.88
C ARG A 41 9.16 5.47 3.81
N TYR A 42 9.90 6.39 3.23
CA TYR A 42 9.44 7.75 2.93
C TYR A 42 10.15 8.22 1.67
N GLN A 43 9.60 9.26 1.07
CA GLN A 43 10.20 9.83 -0.14
C GLN A 43 11.46 10.62 0.22
N VAL A 44 12.58 10.20 -0.36
CA VAL A 44 13.86 10.87 -0.17
C VAL A 44 13.88 12.15 -1.00
N VAL A 45 14.33 13.26 -0.38
CA VAL A 45 14.50 14.53 -1.06
C VAL A 45 15.97 14.67 -1.44
N GLN A 46 16.24 14.72 -2.72
CA GLN A 46 17.60 14.79 -3.25
C GLN A 46 18.29 16.08 -2.78
N GLY A 47 19.52 15.94 -2.30
CA GLY A 47 20.30 17.08 -1.83
C GLY A 47 19.96 17.59 -0.44
N LYS A 48 19.01 16.94 0.25
CA LYS A 48 18.60 17.33 1.59
C LYS A 48 18.52 16.10 2.50
N PRO A 49 19.66 15.61 3.01
CA PRO A 49 19.66 14.41 3.86
C PRO A 49 18.72 14.56 5.06
N GLY A 50 17.92 13.54 5.31
CA GLY A 50 16.97 13.54 6.41
C GLY A 50 15.64 14.22 6.13
N ALA A 51 15.53 14.99 5.04
CA ALA A 51 14.26 15.59 4.64
C ALA A 51 13.34 14.53 4.03
N LYS A 52 12.03 14.66 4.28
CA LYS A 52 11.03 13.73 3.77
C LYS A 52 10.10 14.43 2.79
N GLY A 53 9.96 13.86 1.59
CA GLY A 53 8.93 14.29 0.66
C GLY A 53 7.55 13.78 1.07
N PRO A 54 6.52 13.98 0.22
CA PRO A 54 5.14 13.67 0.61
C PRO A 54 4.76 12.19 0.59
N ALA A 55 5.56 11.32 -0.01
CA ALA A 55 5.20 9.90 -0.11
C ALA A 55 5.70 9.10 1.10
N ARG A 56 4.91 8.12 1.53
CA ARG A 56 5.21 7.27 2.68
C ARG A 56 5.03 5.79 2.34
N GLY A 57 5.79 4.96 3.07
CA GLY A 57 5.77 3.51 2.93
C GLY A 57 6.54 3.04 1.71
N PHE A 58 6.77 1.73 1.64
CA PHE A 58 7.53 1.14 0.53
C PHE A 58 6.88 1.38 -0.83
N TRP A 59 5.55 1.55 -0.88
CA TRP A 59 4.83 1.78 -2.13
C TRP A 59 4.62 3.27 -2.43
N GLN A 60 5.21 4.15 -1.61
CA GLN A 60 5.29 5.60 -1.85
C GLN A 60 3.91 6.26 -2.06
N PHE A 61 3.05 6.12 -1.06
CA PHE A 61 1.74 6.76 -1.08
C PHE A 61 1.81 8.20 -0.62
N GLU A 62 1.22 9.09 -1.39
CA GLU A 62 0.92 10.44 -0.92
C GLU A 62 -0.39 10.42 -0.15
N LEU A 63 -0.58 11.41 0.71
CA LEU A 63 -1.82 11.53 1.46
C LEU A 63 -3.00 11.79 0.52
N GLY A 64 -2.81 12.64 -0.48
CA GLY A 64 -3.89 13.10 -1.33
C GLY A 64 -4.82 14.04 -0.57
N SER A 65 -6.05 14.13 -1.03
CA SER A 65 -7.07 14.95 -0.38
C SER A 65 -8.44 14.32 -0.58
N GLU A 66 -9.36 14.70 0.29
CA GLU A 66 -10.74 14.26 0.17
C GLU A 66 -11.35 14.73 -1.17
N ALA A 67 -11.05 15.97 -1.56
CA ALA A 67 -11.56 16.53 -2.80
C ALA A 67 -11.01 15.84 -4.05
N SER A 68 -9.69 15.54 -4.07
CA SER A 68 -9.08 14.89 -5.23
C SER A 68 -9.35 13.40 -5.28
N ARG A 69 -9.63 12.77 -4.13
CA ARG A 69 -9.80 11.34 -3.96
C ARG A 69 -8.56 10.56 -4.44
N GLY A 70 -7.38 11.19 -4.34
CA GLY A 70 -6.12 10.57 -4.66
C GLY A 70 -5.38 10.10 -3.42
N GLY A 71 -4.30 9.33 -3.62
CA GLY A 71 -3.45 8.86 -2.53
C GLY A 71 -4.20 8.00 -1.52
N VAL A 72 -3.84 8.14 -0.25
CA VAL A 72 -4.50 7.41 0.84
C VAL A 72 -5.98 7.77 0.93
N TRP A 73 -6.33 9.04 0.72
CA TRP A 73 -7.74 9.45 0.71
C TRP A 73 -8.56 8.67 -0.31
N GLY A 74 -7.99 8.37 -1.48
CA GLY A 74 -8.68 7.58 -2.49
C GLY A 74 -9.06 6.19 -1.99
N VAL A 75 -8.15 5.53 -1.26
CA VAL A 75 -8.40 4.20 -0.70
C VAL A 75 -9.41 4.27 0.44
N VAL A 76 -9.34 5.30 1.26
CA VAL A 76 -10.27 5.52 2.39
C VAL A 76 -11.70 5.74 1.89
N LEU A 77 -11.87 6.48 0.78
CA LEU A 77 -13.19 6.90 0.32
C LEU A 77 -13.84 5.93 -0.67
N HIS A 78 -13.05 5.14 -1.40
CA HIS A 78 -13.59 4.30 -2.46
C HIS A 78 -14.45 3.17 -1.87
N LYS A 79 -15.65 3.00 -2.44
CA LYS A 79 -16.62 2.02 -1.91
C LYS A 79 -16.10 0.58 -1.92
N ALA A 80 -15.19 0.25 -2.84
CA ALA A 80 -14.65 -1.10 -2.94
C ALA A 80 -13.57 -1.40 -1.89
N SER A 81 -12.86 -0.39 -1.40
CA SER A 81 -11.72 -0.56 -0.50
C SER A 81 -12.01 -0.11 0.93
N ARG A 82 -12.91 0.83 1.13
CA ARG A 82 -13.16 1.48 2.42
C ARG A 82 -13.40 0.50 3.56
N GLY A 83 -14.33 -0.42 3.40
CA GLY A 83 -14.69 -1.35 4.46
C GLY A 83 -13.55 -2.30 4.81
N HIS A 84 -12.80 -2.74 3.82
CA HIS A 84 -11.64 -3.60 4.04
C HIS A 84 -10.52 -2.85 4.76
N LEU A 85 -10.29 -1.60 4.40
CA LEU A 85 -9.28 -0.78 5.07
C LEU A 85 -9.66 -0.52 6.53
N GLU A 86 -10.94 -0.26 6.78
CA GLU A 86 -11.44 -0.09 8.14
C GLU A 86 -11.17 -1.34 8.99
N ASN A 87 -11.43 -2.51 8.44
CA ASN A 87 -11.16 -3.77 9.14
C ASN A 87 -9.66 -3.98 9.40
N VAL A 88 -8.81 -3.66 8.44
CA VAL A 88 -7.36 -3.75 8.60
C VAL A 88 -6.89 -2.82 9.73
N CYS A 89 -7.36 -1.59 9.72
CA CYS A 89 -7.01 -0.62 10.75
C CYS A 89 -7.45 -1.09 12.13
N LYS A 90 -8.65 -1.66 12.22
CA LYS A 90 -9.16 -2.19 13.48
C LYS A 90 -8.28 -3.32 14.00
N THR A 91 -7.87 -4.23 13.14
CA THR A 91 -6.98 -5.34 13.51
C THR A 91 -5.62 -4.84 13.98
N LEU A 92 -5.07 -3.83 13.32
CA LEU A 92 -3.74 -3.30 13.63
C LEU A 92 -3.74 -2.25 14.74
N GLY A 93 -4.93 -1.82 15.21
CA GLY A 93 -5.01 -0.77 16.22
C GLY A 93 -4.68 0.62 15.68
N VAL A 94 -4.89 0.86 14.39
CA VAL A 94 -4.64 2.16 13.76
C VAL A 94 -5.97 2.88 13.60
N PRO A 95 -6.09 4.14 14.04
CA PRO A 95 -7.31 4.91 13.81
C PRO A 95 -7.65 4.99 12.32
N PHE A 96 -8.93 4.86 11.99
CA PHE A 96 -9.39 4.94 10.61
C PHE A 96 -9.52 6.39 10.19
N ASP A 97 -8.38 7.01 9.93
CA ASP A 97 -8.22 8.41 9.57
C ASP A 97 -7.13 8.51 8.52
N ALA A 98 -7.40 9.18 7.40
CA ALA A 98 -6.50 9.17 6.26
C ALA A 98 -5.08 9.65 6.61
N ARG A 99 -4.97 10.74 7.37
CA ARG A 99 -3.65 11.27 7.76
C ARG A 99 -2.92 10.31 8.70
N THR A 100 -3.62 9.73 9.66
CA THR A 100 -3.01 8.76 10.60
C THR A 100 -2.55 7.52 9.86
N ILE A 101 -3.37 7.02 8.92
CA ILE A 101 -2.99 5.88 8.08
C ILE A 101 -1.75 6.23 7.28
N TRP A 102 -1.74 7.38 6.61
CA TRP A 102 -0.60 7.83 5.81
C TRP A 102 0.69 7.91 6.64
N GLN A 103 0.62 8.50 7.83
CA GLN A 103 1.77 8.58 8.72
C GLN A 103 2.25 7.19 9.14
N SER A 104 1.32 6.27 9.39
CA SER A 104 1.63 4.92 9.85
C SER A 104 2.29 4.06 8.77
N LEU A 105 2.14 4.42 7.49
CA LEU A 105 2.79 3.67 6.39
C LEU A 105 4.30 3.69 6.50
N GLU A 106 4.87 4.69 7.15
CA GLU A 106 6.31 4.81 7.30
C GLU A 106 6.88 3.71 8.21
N THR A 107 6.11 3.26 9.20
CA THR A 107 6.58 2.31 10.21
C THR A 107 5.85 0.97 10.20
N ASN A 108 4.72 0.88 9.51
CA ASN A 108 3.88 -0.31 9.53
C ASN A 108 3.79 -0.91 8.13
N ASP A 109 4.69 -1.85 7.83
CA ASP A 109 4.78 -2.45 6.51
C ASP A 109 3.57 -3.34 6.19
N LYS A 110 2.93 -3.92 7.19
CA LYS A 110 1.70 -4.70 6.97
C LYS A 110 0.56 -3.80 6.52
N LEU A 111 0.41 -2.65 7.16
CA LEU A 111 -0.59 -1.66 6.76
C LEU A 111 -0.28 -1.14 5.36
N ALA A 112 0.99 -0.82 5.09
CA ALA A 112 1.40 -0.35 3.77
C ALA A 112 1.06 -1.37 2.69
N THR A 113 1.30 -2.65 2.95
CA THR A 113 0.95 -3.74 2.02
C THR A 113 -0.54 -3.79 1.76
N ALA A 114 -1.35 -3.73 2.81
CA ALA A 114 -2.80 -3.78 2.69
C ALA A 114 -3.33 -2.59 1.89
N VAL A 115 -2.82 -1.39 2.16
CA VAL A 115 -3.22 -0.19 1.42
C VAL A 115 -2.83 -0.32 -0.05
N ALA A 116 -1.63 -0.81 -0.35
CA ALA A 116 -1.19 -1.02 -1.72
C ALA A 116 -2.10 -2.01 -2.45
N ARG A 117 -2.46 -3.13 -1.81
CA ARG A 117 -3.39 -4.09 -2.40
C ARG A 117 -4.77 -3.48 -2.66
N LEU A 118 -5.26 -2.71 -1.68
CA LEU A 118 -6.59 -2.10 -1.79
C LEU A 118 -6.64 -1.02 -2.86
N LEU A 119 -5.52 -0.34 -3.10
CA LEU A 119 -5.46 0.61 -4.21
C LEU A 119 -5.79 -0.07 -5.53
N LEU A 120 -5.37 -1.31 -5.72
CA LEU A 120 -5.64 -2.06 -6.94
C LEU A 120 -7.14 -2.31 -7.15
N LEU A 121 -7.94 -2.28 -6.09
CA LEU A 121 -9.41 -2.38 -6.23
C LEU A 121 -10.03 -1.09 -6.76
N THR A 122 -9.36 0.02 -6.59
CA THR A 122 -9.84 1.32 -7.06
C THR A 122 -9.41 1.59 -8.50
N ASP A 123 -8.52 0.78 -9.03
CA ASP A 123 -7.97 0.91 -10.37
C ASP A 123 -8.88 0.16 -11.35
N PRO A 124 -9.20 0.75 -12.52
CA PRO A 124 -10.02 0.06 -13.51
C PRO A 124 -9.32 -1.11 -14.18
N PHE A 125 -8.01 -1.27 -14.02
CA PHE A 125 -7.28 -2.38 -14.61
C PHE A 125 -7.55 -3.67 -13.86
N GLU A 126 -7.71 -4.78 -14.60
CA GLU A 126 -7.82 -6.08 -14.00
C GLU A 126 -6.44 -6.61 -13.63
N ILE A 127 -6.37 -7.26 -12.47
CA ILE A 127 -5.18 -7.99 -12.09
C ILE A 127 -5.13 -9.26 -12.91
N PRO A 128 -3.99 -9.61 -13.52
CA PRO A 128 -3.88 -10.86 -14.27
C PRO A 128 -4.23 -12.06 -13.40
N LYS A 129 -5.16 -12.89 -13.89
CA LYS A 129 -5.61 -14.08 -13.17
C LYS A 129 -4.74 -15.29 -13.50
N GLN A 130 -4.19 -15.30 -14.69
CA GLN A 130 -3.33 -16.40 -15.12
C GLN A 130 -1.94 -16.19 -14.59
N GLN A 131 -1.38 -17.26 -14.05
CA GLN A 131 -0.10 -17.19 -13.39
C GLN A 131 1.03 -16.66 -14.26
N GLY A 132 1.05 -17.04 -15.54
CA GLY A 132 2.08 -16.60 -16.46
C GLY A 132 1.97 -15.16 -16.89
N ALA A 133 0.80 -14.54 -16.73
CA ALA A 133 0.57 -13.21 -17.25
C ALA A 133 1.28 -12.12 -16.44
N ALA A 134 1.62 -12.38 -15.19
CA ALA A 134 2.25 -11.42 -14.30
C ALA A 134 3.78 -11.52 -14.28
N TRP A 135 4.33 -12.39 -15.09
CA TRP A 135 5.77 -12.65 -15.02
C TRP A 135 6.43 -12.51 -16.36
#